data_702ce12b909e607a1a3085f3b9075cd9
#
_entry.id   702ce12b909e607a1a3085f3b9075cd9
#
_cell.length_a   1.000
_cell.length_b   1.000
_cell.length_c   1.000
_cell.angle_alpha   90.00
_cell.angle_beta   90.00
_cell.angle_gamma   90.00
#
_symmetry.space_group_name_H-M   'P 1'
#
loop_
_entity.id
_entity.type
_entity.pdbx_description
1 polymer ?
#
loop_
_entity_poly.entity_id
_entity_poly.type
_entity_poly.pdbx_seq_one_letter_code
_entity_poly.pdbx_strand_id
1 'polypeptide(L)'
;MYDITAYLTIKNKTFYTVLTYYVDGIRKMKWVSTGFKENESKKKAEKKLIQIRDEFKNKLETITTTKTEDKKVQISFSDFMIKWLDMIKHQVEESTYTGYKRQIEGRTKEYFTKNPVMLEDLKPVHILDFYNWLYSQGLKGNTVVKYHANIRKALDYAVQTDLIQSNPAIKVGRPQQEQFIADYYNEDELNNLFKVVKDTPLELIVYLTAFYGLRRSEVLGIRWSAIDFENKTITINHKVVTVTDENENSKTKTKIITKRKTKNKSSYRTLPLFKEIEELLLYTRKMQEYYMSIFKDSYNKKYKDYVCLDELGNLRKPDYVSHKFKQILRNNNLREIRFHDLRHS
;
A
#
# COMPACT_ATOMS: atom_id res chain seq x y z
N MET A 1 -26.65 -2.73 -32.35
CA MET A 1 -27.49 -3.37 -33.38
C MET A 1 -26.64 -4.41 -34.07
N TYR A 2 -26.98 -5.72 -33.96
CA TYR A 2 -26.20 -6.77 -34.62
C TYR A 2 -26.55 -6.81 -36.10
N ASP A 3 -25.52 -6.72 -36.93
CA ASP A 3 -25.68 -6.93 -38.39
C ASP A 3 -25.69 -8.43 -38.65
N ILE A 4 -26.89 -8.98 -38.96
CA ILE A 4 -27.10 -10.38 -39.21
C ILE A 4 -27.49 -10.57 -40.66
N THR A 5 -26.60 -11.17 -41.43
CA THR A 5 -26.93 -11.59 -42.79
C THR A 5 -27.45 -13.03 -42.82
N ALA A 6 -28.41 -13.29 -43.66
CA ALA A 6 -29.04 -14.61 -43.82
C ALA A 6 -29.23 -14.96 -45.26
N TYR A 7 -28.92 -16.21 -45.66
CA TYR A 7 -29.18 -16.74 -46.96
C TYR A 7 -29.62 -18.18 -46.94
N LEU A 8 -30.34 -18.63 -48.00
CA LEU A 8 -30.75 -19.99 -48.14
C LEU A 8 -29.67 -20.84 -48.81
N THR A 9 -29.49 -22.04 -48.36
CA THR A 9 -28.70 -23.10 -49.00
C THR A 9 -29.41 -24.44 -48.92
N ILE A 10 -29.02 -25.40 -49.74
CA ILE A 10 -29.58 -26.74 -49.76
C ILE A 10 -28.55 -27.71 -49.19
N LYS A 11 -28.96 -28.48 -48.23
CA LYS A 11 -28.18 -29.58 -47.63
C LYS A 11 -29.10 -30.81 -47.45
N ASN A 12 -28.67 -31.97 -47.95
CA ASN A 12 -29.45 -33.21 -47.83
C ASN A 12 -30.93 -33.05 -48.32
N LYS A 13 -31.10 -32.42 -49.50
CA LYS A 13 -32.41 -32.17 -50.12
C LYS A 13 -33.38 -31.34 -49.24
N THR A 14 -32.85 -30.51 -48.33
CA THR A 14 -33.65 -29.64 -47.44
C THR A 14 -33.08 -28.23 -47.47
N PHE A 15 -33.94 -27.21 -47.46
CA PHE A 15 -33.52 -25.81 -47.38
C PHE A 15 -33.07 -25.49 -45.95
N TYR A 16 -31.88 -24.85 -45.81
CA TYR A 16 -31.33 -24.32 -44.61
C TYR A 16 -31.14 -22.84 -44.68
N THR A 17 -31.41 -22.12 -43.60
CA THR A 17 -31.02 -20.75 -43.40
C THR A 17 -29.63 -20.74 -42.79
N VAL A 18 -28.67 -20.07 -43.42
CA VAL A 18 -27.36 -19.81 -42.86
C VAL A 18 -27.32 -18.37 -42.35
N LEU A 19 -27.20 -18.23 -41.03
CA LEU A 19 -27.08 -16.94 -40.36
C LEU A 19 -25.59 -16.64 -40.18
N THR A 20 -25.15 -15.46 -40.59
CA THR A 20 -23.80 -14.97 -40.33
C THR A 20 -23.88 -13.74 -39.44
N TYR A 21 -23.14 -13.70 -38.36
CA TYR A 21 -23.15 -12.64 -37.37
C TYR A 21 -21.77 -12.51 -36.72
N TYR A 22 -21.51 -11.38 -36.06
CA TYR A 22 -20.25 -11.12 -35.35
C TYR A 22 -20.48 -11.04 -33.85
N VAL A 23 -19.59 -11.66 -33.07
CA VAL A 23 -19.53 -11.57 -31.60
C VAL A 23 -18.09 -11.27 -31.24
N ASP A 24 -17.85 -10.16 -30.56
CA ASP A 24 -16.51 -9.66 -30.18
C ASP A 24 -15.54 -9.56 -31.38
N GLY A 25 -16.06 -9.10 -32.54
CA GLY A 25 -15.29 -8.97 -33.76
C GLY A 25 -15.02 -10.30 -34.52
N ILE A 26 -15.46 -11.43 -33.96
CA ILE A 26 -15.26 -12.76 -34.56
C ILE A 26 -16.51 -13.16 -35.34
N ARG A 27 -16.32 -13.51 -36.65
CA ARG A 27 -17.39 -14.01 -37.48
C ARG A 27 -17.83 -15.39 -37.05
N LYS A 28 -19.16 -15.55 -36.82
CA LYS A 28 -19.80 -16.83 -36.51
C LYS A 28 -20.88 -17.17 -37.52
N MET A 29 -21.12 -18.45 -37.73
CA MET A 29 -22.15 -18.96 -38.63
C MET A 29 -23.02 -19.98 -37.91
N LYS A 30 -24.34 -19.91 -38.13
CA LYS A 30 -25.32 -20.88 -37.61
C LYS A 30 -26.24 -21.33 -38.70
N TRP A 31 -26.38 -22.65 -38.79
CA TRP A 31 -27.26 -23.31 -39.77
C TRP A 31 -28.55 -23.70 -39.05
N VAL A 32 -29.70 -23.29 -39.63
CA VAL A 32 -31.03 -23.61 -39.10
C VAL A 32 -31.85 -24.22 -40.25
N SER A 33 -32.44 -25.39 -40.03
CA SER A 33 -33.33 -25.99 -41.02
C SER A 33 -34.59 -25.17 -41.16
N THR A 34 -35.05 -24.96 -42.40
CA THR A 34 -36.36 -24.33 -42.66
C THR A 34 -37.51 -25.28 -42.52
N GLY A 35 -37.24 -26.60 -42.50
CA GLY A 35 -38.26 -27.67 -42.51
C GLY A 35 -38.82 -28.00 -43.90
N PHE A 36 -38.43 -27.24 -44.98
CA PHE A 36 -38.91 -27.43 -46.35
C PHE A 36 -37.89 -28.23 -47.16
N LYS A 37 -38.39 -29.20 -47.97
CA LYS A 37 -37.55 -29.98 -48.89
C LYS A 37 -37.34 -29.21 -50.20
N GLU A 38 -36.28 -29.58 -50.93
CA GLU A 38 -35.85 -28.92 -52.18
C GLU A 38 -36.94 -28.95 -53.27
N ASN A 39 -37.81 -29.97 -53.26
CA ASN A 39 -38.95 -30.13 -54.18
C ASN A 39 -40.18 -29.31 -53.76
N GLU A 40 -40.15 -28.63 -52.63
CA GLU A 40 -41.21 -27.74 -52.15
C GLU A 40 -41.00 -26.30 -52.58
N SER A 41 -42.00 -25.45 -52.31
CA SER A 41 -41.99 -24.05 -52.71
C SER A 41 -40.82 -23.27 -52.08
N LYS A 42 -39.84 -22.83 -52.89
CA LYS A 42 -38.74 -21.95 -52.46
C LYS A 42 -39.24 -20.67 -51.78
N LYS A 43 -40.37 -20.09 -52.26
CA LYS A 43 -41.01 -18.90 -51.60
C LYS A 43 -41.41 -19.16 -50.17
N LYS A 44 -41.82 -20.38 -49.78
CA LYS A 44 -42.14 -20.73 -48.40
C LYS A 44 -40.86 -20.81 -47.54
N ALA A 45 -39.77 -21.36 -48.08
CA ALA A 45 -38.46 -21.41 -47.44
C ALA A 45 -37.88 -19.98 -47.24
N GLU A 46 -38.05 -19.05 -48.17
CA GLU A 46 -37.63 -17.66 -48.06
C GLU A 46 -38.40 -16.89 -46.96
N LYS A 47 -39.74 -17.11 -46.90
CA LYS A 47 -40.55 -16.55 -45.76
C LYS A 47 -40.03 -17.08 -44.39
N LYS A 48 -39.72 -18.36 -44.33
CA LYS A 48 -39.20 -18.97 -43.08
C LYS A 48 -37.82 -18.47 -42.73
N LEU A 49 -36.97 -18.19 -43.71
CA LEU A 49 -35.65 -17.57 -43.51
C LEU A 49 -35.78 -16.21 -42.78
N ILE A 50 -36.73 -15.39 -43.24
CA ILE A 50 -36.97 -14.07 -42.61
C ILE A 50 -37.38 -14.24 -41.13
N GLN A 51 -38.31 -15.15 -40.86
CA GLN A 51 -38.74 -15.45 -39.46
C GLN A 51 -37.54 -15.93 -38.61
N ILE A 52 -36.74 -16.89 -39.13
CA ILE A 52 -35.59 -17.45 -38.41
C ILE A 52 -34.55 -16.36 -38.13
N ARG A 53 -34.31 -15.43 -39.06
CA ARG A 53 -33.40 -14.31 -38.92
C ARG A 53 -33.88 -13.37 -37.80
N ASP A 54 -35.16 -12.99 -37.84
CA ASP A 54 -35.75 -12.02 -36.91
C ASP A 54 -35.90 -12.62 -35.51
N GLU A 55 -36.28 -13.89 -35.37
CA GLU A 55 -36.24 -14.61 -34.10
C GLU A 55 -34.84 -14.69 -33.51
N PHE A 56 -33.84 -14.98 -34.35
CA PHE A 56 -32.45 -15.04 -33.91
C PHE A 56 -31.88 -13.69 -33.51
N LYS A 57 -32.27 -12.62 -34.23
CA LYS A 57 -31.93 -11.23 -33.90
C LYS A 57 -32.50 -10.86 -32.53
N ASN A 58 -33.79 -11.08 -32.31
CA ASN A 58 -34.44 -10.81 -31.03
C ASN A 58 -33.80 -11.62 -29.88
N LYS A 59 -33.44 -12.88 -30.13
CA LYS A 59 -32.78 -13.71 -29.15
C LYS A 59 -31.37 -13.24 -28.79
N LEU A 60 -30.60 -12.73 -29.73
CA LEU A 60 -29.30 -12.11 -29.48
C LEU A 60 -29.43 -10.80 -28.72
N GLU A 61 -30.40 -9.98 -29.05
CA GLU A 61 -30.68 -8.72 -28.33
C GLU A 61 -31.15 -8.98 -26.91
N THR A 62 -31.99 -10.01 -26.67
CA THR A 62 -32.42 -10.43 -25.33
C THR A 62 -31.24 -10.98 -24.50
N ILE A 63 -30.35 -11.78 -25.10
CA ILE A 63 -29.15 -12.31 -24.42
C ILE A 63 -28.17 -11.18 -24.06
N THR A 64 -28.13 -10.12 -24.86
CA THR A 64 -27.28 -8.97 -24.61
C THR A 64 -27.87 -8.09 -23.50
N THR A 65 -29.20 -7.90 -23.48
CA THR A 65 -29.89 -7.23 -22.37
C THR A 65 -29.83 -8.01 -21.06
N THR A 66 -29.94 -9.34 -21.08
CA THR A 66 -29.81 -10.16 -19.88
C THR A 66 -28.37 -10.33 -19.40
N LYS A 67 -27.35 -10.24 -20.27
CA LYS A 67 -25.95 -10.17 -19.83
C LYS A 67 -25.57 -8.83 -19.19
N THR A 68 -26.32 -7.76 -19.46
CA THR A 68 -26.17 -6.46 -18.79
C THR A 68 -26.97 -6.38 -17.48
N GLU A 69 -27.82 -7.35 -17.18
CA GLU A 69 -28.53 -7.52 -15.90
C GLU A 69 -27.94 -8.60 -14.98
N ASP A 70 -26.72 -9.11 -15.23
CA ASP A 70 -25.95 -9.70 -14.15
C ASP A 70 -25.87 -8.63 -13.06
N LYS A 71 -26.49 -8.90 -11.90
CA LYS A 71 -26.60 -8.05 -10.73
C LYS A 71 -25.28 -7.31 -10.54
N LYS A 72 -25.16 -6.10 -11.08
CA LYS A 72 -24.11 -5.19 -10.73
C LYS A 72 -24.20 -5.03 -9.23
N VAL A 73 -23.24 -5.55 -8.53
CA VAL A 73 -23.13 -5.39 -7.07
C VAL A 73 -22.99 -3.88 -6.88
N GLN A 74 -24.10 -3.21 -6.64
CA GLN A 74 -24.11 -1.78 -6.35
C GLN A 74 -23.39 -1.60 -5.02
N ILE A 75 -22.12 -1.24 -5.10
CA ILE A 75 -21.29 -0.97 -3.93
C ILE A 75 -20.95 0.53 -3.90
N SER A 76 -21.11 1.15 -2.74
CA SER A 76 -20.62 2.53 -2.58
C SER A 76 -19.09 2.56 -2.70
N PHE A 77 -18.54 3.69 -3.19
CA PHE A 77 -17.10 3.86 -3.27
C PHE A 77 -16.43 3.75 -1.89
N SER A 78 -17.07 4.25 -0.85
CA SER A 78 -16.60 4.10 0.55
C SER A 78 -16.47 2.63 0.95
N ASP A 79 -17.51 1.83 0.71
CA ASP A 79 -17.51 0.40 1.08
C ASP A 79 -16.53 -0.40 0.23
N PHE A 80 -16.40 -0.04 -1.05
CA PHE A 80 -15.38 -0.62 -1.92
C PHE A 80 -13.97 -0.39 -1.38
N MET A 81 -13.64 0.82 -0.94
CA MET A 81 -12.31 1.13 -0.36
C MET A 81 -12.03 0.30 0.88
N ILE A 82 -13.01 0.05 1.74
CA ILE A 82 -12.88 -0.82 2.91
C ILE A 82 -12.65 -2.28 2.48
N LYS A 83 -13.47 -2.79 1.55
CA LYS A 83 -13.30 -4.16 1.03
C LYS A 83 -11.93 -4.35 0.37
N TRP A 84 -11.49 -3.38 -0.43
CA TRP A 84 -10.17 -3.42 -1.05
C TRP A 84 -9.05 -3.46 -0.01
N LEU A 85 -9.17 -2.69 1.07
CA LEU A 85 -8.21 -2.69 2.17
C LEU A 85 -8.06 -4.09 2.78
N ASP A 86 -9.17 -4.79 3.02
CA ASP A 86 -9.15 -6.17 3.55
C ASP A 86 -8.48 -7.15 2.58
N MET A 87 -8.76 -7.03 1.28
CA MET A 87 -8.18 -7.90 0.25
C MET A 87 -6.65 -7.79 0.16
N ILE A 88 -6.10 -6.58 0.36
CA ILE A 88 -4.66 -6.37 0.27
C ILE A 88 -3.91 -6.62 1.59
N LYS A 89 -4.60 -6.96 2.67
CA LYS A 89 -4.03 -7.13 4.03
C LYS A 89 -2.79 -8.02 4.04
N HIS A 90 -2.83 -9.13 3.30
CA HIS A 90 -1.73 -10.10 3.23
C HIS A 90 -0.74 -9.84 2.07
N GLN A 91 -1.01 -8.84 1.22
CA GLN A 91 -0.18 -8.52 0.05
C GLN A 91 0.84 -7.42 0.32
N VAL A 92 0.67 -6.68 1.40
CA VAL A 92 1.52 -5.54 1.77
C VAL A 92 2.14 -5.72 3.14
N GLU A 93 3.24 -5.03 3.41
CA GLU A 93 3.82 -5.02 4.76
C GLU A 93 2.83 -4.40 5.77
N GLU A 94 2.81 -4.92 6.99
CA GLU A 94 1.93 -4.49 8.08
C GLU A 94 2.00 -2.96 8.35
N SER A 95 3.19 -2.36 8.25
CA SER A 95 3.34 -0.90 8.37
C SER A 95 2.70 -0.12 7.23
N THR A 96 2.72 -0.68 6.01
CA THR A 96 2.04 -0.10 4.83
C THR A 96 0.53 -0.25 4.98
N TYR A 97 0.07 -1.44 5.37
CA TYR A 97 -1.34 -1.69 5.65
C TYR A 97 -1.89 -0.72 6.70
N THR A 98 -1.18 -0.54 7.83
CA THR A 98 -1.53 0.44 8.87
C THR A 98 -1.68 1.86 8.31
N GLY A 99 -0.78 2.26 7.41
CA GLY A 99 -0.86 3.56 6.74
C GLY A 99 -2.11 3.70 5.86
N TYR A 100 -2.42 2.68 5.07
CA TYR A 100 -3.61 2.63 4.22
C TYR A 100 -4.89 2.62 5.07
N LYS A 101 -4.95 1.76 6.10
CA LYS A 101 -6.09 1.66 7.01
C LYS A 101 -6.44 3.02 7.62
N ARG A 102 -5.45 3.74 8.17
CA ARG A 102 -5.67 5.07 8.76
C ARG A 102 -6.23 6.08 7.76
N GLN A 103 -5.82 6.03 6.49
CA GLN A 103 -6.31 6.95 5.46
C GLN A 103 -7.72 6.57 5.00
N ILE A 104 -7.96 5.28 4.77
CA ILE A 104 -9.23 4.77 4.21
C ILE A 104 -10.34 4.80 5.25
N GLU A 105 -10.13 4.21 6.43
CA GLU A 105 -11.12 4.19 7.51
C GLU A 105 -11.31 5.58 8.18
N GLY A 106 -10.32 6.47 8.03
CA GLY A 106 -10.41 7.84 8.48
C GLY A 106 -11.08 8.74 7.45
N ARG A 107 -10.33 9.70 6.92
CA ARG A 107 -10.88 10.78 6.07
C ARG A 107 -11.54 10.31 4.77
N THR A 108 -11.07 9.23 4.15
CA THR A 108 -11.71 8.73 2.91
C THR A 108 -13.13 8.26 3.22
N LYS A 109 -13.29 7.41 4.23
CA LYS A 109 -14.61 6.94 4.67
C LYS A 109 -15.49 8.10 5.14
N GLU A 110 -14.95 9.00 5.96
CA GLU A 110 -15.67 10.16 6.47
C GLU A 110 -16.27 11.00 5.32
N TYR A 111 -15.46 11.36 4.34
CA TYR A 111 -15.92 12.20 3.22
C TYR A 111 -16.94 11.49 2.35
N PHE A 112 -16.65 10.26 1.89
CA PHE A 112 -17.54 9.53 0.97
C PHE A 112 -18.76 8.91 1.65
N THR A 113 -18.83 8.87 2.98
CA THR A 113 -20.07 8.60 3.71
C THR A 113 -21.00 9.83 3.70
N LYS A 114 -20.45 11.04 3.83
CA LYS A 114 -21.18 12.29 3.76
C LYS A 114 -21.57 12.68 2.32
N ASN A 115 -20.78 12.27 1.34
CA ASN A 115 -20.97 12.51 -0.09
C ASN A 115 -21.02 11.16 -0.83
N PRO A 116 -22.09 10.38 -0.67
CA PRO A 116 -22.17 9.04 -1.20
C PRO A 116 -22.13 9.03 -2.72
N VAL A 117 -21.34 8.13 -3.29
CA VAL A 117 -21.24 7.87 -4.73
C VAL A 117 -21.05 6.37 -4.94
N MET A 118 -21.75 5.80 -5.91
CA MET A 118 -21.52 4.41 -6.30
C MET A 118 -20.20 4.25 -7.03
N LEU A 119 -19.54 3.10 -6.87
CA LEU A 119 -18.25 2.84 -7.48
C LEU A 119 -18.28 3.03 -9.00
N GLU A 120 -19.35 2.57 -9.65
CA GLU A 120 -19.54 2.69 -11.11
C GLU A 120 -19.81 4.12 -11.59
N ASP A 121 -20.38 4.97 -10.72
CA ASP A 121 -20.69 6.37 -10.99
C ASP A 121 -19.58 7.34 -10.58
N LEU A 122 -18.47 6.81 -10.05
CA LEU A 122 -17.35 7.62 -9.60
C LEU A 122 -16.68 8.33 -10.78
N LYS A 123 -16.70 9.66 -10.75
CA LYS A 123 -16.13 10.53 -11.79
C LYS A 123 -14.87 11.24 -11.27
N PRO A 124 -13.99 11.72 -12.16
CA PRO A 124 -12.81 12.51 -11.76
C PRO A 124 -13.14 13.69 -10.86
N VAL A 125 -14.29 14.36 -11.07
CA VAL A 125 -14.72 15.50 -10.27
C VAL A 125 -14.94 15.12 -8.80
N HIS A 126 -15.53 13.97 -8.49
CA HIS A 126 -15.74 13.53 -7.10
C HIS A 126 -14.41 13.32 -6.36
N ILE A 127 -13.38 12.89 -7.08
CA ILE A 127 -12.03 12.73 -6.53
C ILE A 127 -11.36 14.09 -6.30
N LEU A 128 -11.54 15.03 -7.22
CA LEU A 128 -11.06 16.42 -7.07
C LEU A 128 -11.72 17.11 -5.89
N ASP A 129 -13.04 16.96 -5.72
CA ASP A 129 -13.79 17.54 -4.60
C ASP A 129 -13.29 16.98 -3.27
N PHE A 130 -12.97 15.67 -3.22
CA PHE A 130 -12.33 15.07 -2.06
C PHE A 130 -10.96 15.69 -1.77
N TYR A 131 -10.13 15.96 -2.78
CA TYR A 131 -8.83 16.62 -2.55
C TYR A 131 -8.99 18.05 -2.07
N ASN A 132 -9.93 18.79 -2.63
CA ASN A 132 -10.25 20.16 -2.17
C ASN A 132 -10.71 20.14 -0.71
N TRP A 133 -11.54 19.18 -0.33
CA TRP A 133 -11.92 19.00 1.06
C TRP A 133 -10.72 18.64 1.95
N LEU A 134 -9.81 17.78 1.52
CA LEU A 134 -8.59 17.49 2.28
C LEU A 134 -7.73 18.76 2.50
N TYR A 135 -7.61 19.60 1.48
CA TYR A 135 -6.92 20.89 1.61
C TYR A 135 -7.65 21.83 2.58
N SER A 136 -8.97 21.91 2.55
CA SER A 136 -9.75 22.70 3.50
C SER A 136 -9.59 22.23 4.95
N GLN A 137 -9.25 20.94 5.16
CA GLN A 137 -8.90 20.38 6.46
C GLN A 137 -7.43 20.66 6.85
N GLY A 138 -6.71 21.50 6.12
CA GLY A 138 -5.33 21.89 6.41
C GLY A 138 -4.26 20.86 6.01
N LEU A 139 -4.60 19.85 5.19
CA LEU A 139 -3.59 18.89 4.73
C LEU A 139 -2.71 19.49 3.64
N LYS A 140 -1.41 19.22 3.73
CA LYS A 140 -0.44 19.61 2.70
C LYS A 140 -0.47 18.66 1.50
N GLY A 141 -0.05 19.14 0.34
CA GLY A 141 0.00 18.40 -0.92
C GLY A 141 0.70 17.04 -0.80
N ASN A 142 1.81 16.97 -0.06
CA ASN A 142 2.53 15.72 0.25
C ASN A 142 1.69 14.65 0.97
N THR A 143 0.66 15.06 1.70
CA THR A 143 -0.29 14.14 2.33
C THR A 143 -1.40 13.76 1.35
N VAL A 144 -1.94 14.72 0.58
CA VAL A 144 -3.00 14.47 -0.41
C VAL A 144 -2.53 13.50 -1.50
N VAL A 145 -1.26 13.59 -1.92
CA VAL A 145 -0.65 12.61 -2.86
C VAL A 145 -0.73 11.16 -2.34
N LYS A 146 -0.64 10.94 -1.04
CA LYS A 146 -0.77 9.58 -0.48
C LYS A 146 -2.22 9.07 -0.60
N TYR A 147 -3.22 9.93 -0.43
CA TYR A 147 -4.63 9.58 -0.69
C TYR A 147 -4.86 9.28 -2.17
N HIS A 148 -4.32 10.13 -3.07
CA HIS A 148 -4.36 9.89 -4.51
C HIS A 148 -3.78 8.51 -4.86
N ALA A 149 -2.60 8.15 -4.32
CA ALA A 149 -1.96 6.88 -4.59
C ALA A 149 -2.81 5.68 -4.13
N ASN A 150 -3.46 5.78 -2.96
CA ASN A 150 -4.34 4.73 -2.45
C ASN A 150 -5.62 4.58 -3.30
N ILE A 151 -6.29 5.71 -3.62
CA ILE A 151 -7.49 5.70 -4.45
C ILE A 151 -7.17 5.13 -5.84
N ARG A 152 -6.09 5.60 -6.46
CA ARG A 152 -5.67 5.11 -7.78
C ARG A 152 -5.41 3.60 -7.77
N LYS A 153 -4.67 3.11 -6.77
CA LYS A 153 -4.36 1.67 -6.64
C LYS A 153 -5.62 0.82 -6.42
N ALA A 154 -6.56 1.29 -5.59
CA ALA A 154 -7.82 0.61 -5.37
C ALA A 154 -8.68 0.58 -6.64
N LEU A 155 -8.74 1.67 -7.38
CA LEU A 155 -9.49 1.75 -8.64
C LEU A 155 -8.83 0.96 -9.78
N ASP A 156 -7.48 0.87 -9.83
CA ASP A 156 -6.78 -0.05 -10.74
C ASP A 156 -7.17 -1.51 -10.46
N TYR A 157 -7.29 -1.89 -9.18
CA TYR A 157 -7.80 -3.20 -8.79
C TYR A 157 -9.26 -3.39 -9.23
N ALA A 158 -10.12 -2.38 -9.08
CA ALA A 158 -11.52 -2.44 -9.52
C ALA A 158 -11.64 -2.67 -11.04
N VAL A 159 -10.74 -2.07 -11.84
CA VAL A 159 -10.65 -2.34 -13.29
C VAL A 159 -10.18 -3.77 -13.57
N GLN A 160 -9.15 -4.25 -12.85
CA GLN A 160 -8.62 -5.62 -13.03
C GLN A 160 -9.64 -6.72 -12.68
N THR A 161 -10.61 -6.38 -11.83
CA THR A 161 -11.69 -7.30 -11.39
C THR A 161 -13.02 -7.03 -12.06
N ASP A 162 -13.04 -6.26 -13.15
CA ASP A 162 -14.21 -5.94 -13.97
C ASP A 162 -15.37 -5.24 -13.20
N LEU A 163 -15.08 -4.65 -12.04
CA LEU A 163 -16.06 -3.86 -11.28
C LEU A 163 -16.36 -2.51 -11.94
N ILE A 164 -15.37 -1.92 -12.62
CA ILE A 164 -15.49 -0.70 -13.41
C ILE A 164 -14.71 -0.83 -14.72
N GLN A 165 -15.13 -0.12 -15.76
CA GLN A 165 -14.49 -0.19 -17.08
C GLN A 165 -13.17 0.60 -17.14
N SER A 166 -13.04 1.68 -16.39
CA SER A 166 -11.85 2.54 -16.41
C SER A 166 -11.64 3.21 -15.06
N ASN A 167 -10.38 3.52 -14.74
CA ASN A 167 -10.00 4.18 -13.50
C ASN A 167 -10.13 5.71 -13.64
N PRO A 168 -11.11 6.36 -13.00
CA PRO A 168 -11.29 7.81 -13.07
C PRO A 168 -10.14 8.61 -12.45
N ALA A 169 -9.38 8.03 -11.51
CA ALA A 169 -8.24 8.70 -10.88
C ALA A 169 -7.08 8.95 -11.85
N ILE A 170 -7.02 8.26 -12.99
CA ILE A 170 -5.98 8.51 -14.02
C ILE A 170 -6.17 9.90 -14.65
N LYS A 171 -7.44 10.35 -14.78
CA LYS A 171 -7.78 11.66 -15.37
C LYS A 171 -7.64 12.81 -14.36
N VAL A 172 -7.38 12.49 -13.09
CA VAL A 172 -7.16 13.49 -12.05
C VAL A 172 -5.67 13.81 -11.98
N GLY A 173 -5.32 15.08 -12.09
CA GLY A 173 -3.92 15.52 -11.91
C GLY A 173 -3.39 15.12 -10.53
N ARG A 174 -2.16 14.63 -10.50
CA ARG A 174 -1.49 14.32 -9.23
C ARG A 174 -1.35 15.62 -8.42
N PRO A 175 -1.74 15.65 -7.12
CA PRO A 175 -1.56 16.82 -6.28
C PRO A 175 -0.10 17.26 -6.23
N GLN A 176 0.13 18.58 -6.23
CA GLN A 176 1.49 19.13 -6.17
C GLN A 176 2.14 18.79 -4.82
N GLN A 177 3.41 18.45 -4.89
CA GLN A 177 4.22 18.17 -3.71
C GLN A 177 5.12 19.39 -3.42
N GLU A 178 5.12 19.81 -2.18
CA GLU A 178 6.16 20.75 -1.71
C GLU A 178 7.50 20.01 -1.69
N GLN A 179 8.49 20.58 -2.33
CA GLN A 179 9.84 20.03 -2.28
C GLN A 179 10.39 20.24 -0.87
N PHE A 180 10.75 19.17 -0.21
CA PHE A 180 11.38 19.21 1.09
C PHE A 180 12.91 19.22 0.90
N ILE A 181 13.56 20.30 1.33
CA ILE A 181 15.02 20.37 1.42
C ILE A 181 15.39 19.82 2.81
N ALA A 182 16.15 18.72 2.83
CA ALA A 182 16.66 18.16 4.08
C ALA A 182 17.67 19.13 4.69
N ASP A 183 17.52 19.38 5.98
CA ASP A 183 18.49 20.10 6.77
C ASP A 183 19.55 19.12 7.29
N TYR A 184 20.80 19.58 7.47
CA TYR A 184 21.88 18.74 7.97
C TYR A 184 22.81 19.57 8.85
N TYR A 185 23.55 18.90 9.73
CA TYR A 185 24.58 19.52 10.56
C TYR A 185 25.93 19.48 9.85
N ASN A 186 26.69 20.56 9.97
CA ASN A 186 28.10 20.58 9.63
C ASN A 186 28.92 19.90 10.75
N GLU A 187 30.24 19.83 10.57
CA GLU A 187 31.16 19.17 11.49
C GLU A 187 31.12 19.77 12.91
N ASP A 188 31.14 21.12 13.02
CA ASP A 188 31.08 21.79 14.31
C ASP A 188 29.78 21.56 15.05
N GLU A 189 28.66 21.60 14.33
CA GLU A 189 27.31 21.28 14.86
C GLU A 189 27.22 19.82 15.32
N LEU A 190 27.81 18.88 14.56
CA LEU A 190 27.86 17.46 14.95
C LEU A 190 28.72 17.27 16.21
N ASN A 191 29.89 17.88 16.27
CA ASN A 191 30.77 17.82 17.43
C ASN A 191 30.09 18.39 18.68
N ASN A 192 29.30 19.44 18.54
CA ASN A 192 28.50 20.00 19.63
C ASN A 192 27.37 19.04 20.02
N LEU A 193 26.68 18.43 19.04
CA LEU A 193 25.64 17.44 19.30
C LEU A 193 26.23 16.25 20.10
N PHE A 194 27.38 15.72 19.72
CA PHE A 194 28.03 14.61 20.41
C PHE A 194 28.35 14.93 21.88
N LYS A 195 28.79 16.15 22.16
CA LYS A 195 29.00 16.60 23.55
C LYS A 195 27.70 16.61 24.37
N VAL A 196 26.62 17.07 23.75
CA VAL A 196 25.32 17.25 24.42
C VAL A 196 24.56 15.94 24.60
N VAL A 197 24.74 14.97 23.72
CA VAL A 197 24.08 13.64 23.86
C VAL A 197 24.84 12.69 24.76
N LYS A 198 26.07 13.03 25.16
CA LYS A 198 26.87 12.23 26.06
C LYS A 198 26.10 11.90 27.34
N ASP A 199 26.21 10.66 27.81
CA ASP A 199 25.54 10.13 28.99
C ASP A 199 23.99 10.20 28.93
N THR A 200 23.41 10.52 27.75
CA THR A 200 21.97 10.45 27.54
C THR A 200 21.52 9.11 26.94
N PRO A 201 20.25 8.74 27.09
CA PRO A 201 19.72 7.52 26.46
C PRO A 201 19.83 7.47 24.93
N LEU A 202 20.16 8.58 24.28
CA LEU A 202 20.29 8.66 22.82
C LEU A 202 21.74 8.67 22.33
N GLU A 203 22.73 8.70 23.20
CA GLU A 203 24.15 8.79 22.80
C GLU A 203 24.51 7.80 21.71
N LEU A 204 24.48 6.50 22.00
CA LEU A 204 24.79 5.47 21.01
C LEU A 204 23.91 5.55 19.76
N ILE A 205 22.61 5.88 19.92
CA ILE A 205 21.66 5.97 18.81
C ILE A 205 22.05 7.11 17.85
N VAL A 206 22.47 8.25 18.39
CA VAL A 206 22.93 9.42 17.62
C VAL A 206 24.23 9.09 16.91
N TYR A 207 25.23 8.52 17.61
CA TYR A 207 26.50 8.12 17.02
C TYR A 207 26.32 7.13 15.88
N LEU A 208 25.55 6.06 16.07
CA LEU A 208 25.26 5.06 15.03
C LEU A 208 24.55 5.68 13.82
N THR A 209 23.68 6.68 14.06
CA THR A 209 22.98 7.36 12.95
C THR A 209 23.92 8.26 12.17
N ALA A 210 24.73 9.06 12.84
CA ALA A 210 25.64 10.00 12.20
C ALA A 210 26.78 9.28 11.44
N PHE A 211 27.46 8.31 12.10
CA PHE A 211 28.61 7.61 11.50
C PHE A 211 28.22 6.70 10.33
N TYR A 212 27.07 6.02 10.39
CA TYR A 212 26.71 5.01 9.39
C TYR A 212 25.52 5.42 8.50
N GLY A 213 24.97 6.60 8.68
CA GLY A 213 23.79 7.04 7.93
C GLY A 213 22.58 6.11 8.11
N LEU A 214 22.40 5.49 9.29
CA LEU A 214 21.34 4.51 9.53
C LEU A 214 19.97 5.16 9.64
N ARG A 215 18.93 4.44 9.15
CA ARG A 215 17.56 4.83 9.45
C ARG A 215 17.23 4.56 10.92
N ARG A 216 16.37 5.38 11.53
CA ARG A 216 15.92 5.21 12.92
C ARG A 216 15.51 3.77 13.24
N SER A 217 14.74 3.15 12.35
CA SER A 217 14.30 1.75 12.52
C SER A 217 15.44 0.73 12.42
N GLU A 218 16.50 1.05 11.69
CA GLU A 218 17.70 0.21 11.56
C GLU A 218 18.54 0.26 12.81
N VAL A 219 18.81 1.48 13.33
CA VAL A 219 19.57 1.65 14.58
C VAL A 219 18.89 0.89 15.72
N LEU A 220 17.58 1.06 15.89
CA LEU A 220 16.84 0.35 16.94
C LEU A 220 16.78 -1.16 16.72
N GLY A 221 17.04 -1.62 15.49
CA GLY A 221 17.06 -3.03 15.13
C GLY A 221 18.42 -3.70 15.25
N ILE A 222 19.49 -3.01 15.64
CA ILE A 222 20.82 -3.60 15.81
C ILE A 222 20.78 -4.64 16.92
N ARG A 223 21.44 -5.77 16.65
CA ARG A 223 21.50 -6.93 17.55
C ARG A 223 22.94 -7.22 17.91
N TRP A 224 23.18 -7.70 19.12
CA TRP A 224 24.50 -8.15 19.56
C TRP A 224 25.04 -9.26 18.68
N SER A 225 24.19 -10.20 18.26
CA SER A 225 24.55 -11.29 17.33
C SER A 225 24.92 -10.83 15.91
N ALA A 226 24.73 -9.55 15.58
CA ALA A 226 25.09 -8.96 14.30
C ALA A 226 26.36 -8.10 14.36
N ILE A 227 27.05 -8.08 15.49
CA ILE A 227 28.30 -7.36 15.72
C ILE A 227 29.42 -8.37 15.90
N ASP A 228 30.43 -8.26 15.07
CA ASP A 228 31.64 -9.06 15.14
C ASP A 228 32.79 -8.17 15.65
N PHE A 229 33.13 -8.33 16.91
CA PHE A 229 34.19 -7.55 17.56
C PHE A 229 35.61 -8.02 17.16
N GLU A 230 35.75 -9.26 16.68
CA GLU A 230 37.06 -9.80 16.22
C GLU A 230 37.38 -9.22 14.83
N ASN A 231 36.45 -9.35 13.88
CA ASN A 231 36.59 -8.85 12.51
C ASN A 231 36.24 -7.38 12.37
N LYS A 232 35.88 -6.68 13.46
CA LYS A 232 35.53 -5.25 13.49
C LYS A 232 34.45 -4.91 12.47
N THR A 233 33.33 -5.64 12.51
CA THR A 233 32.21 -5.41 11.61
C THR A 233 30.86 -5.35 12.33
N ILE A 234 29.93 -4.59 11.76
CA ILE A 234 28.53 -4.50 12.19
C ILE A 234 27.60 -4.75 10.99
N THR A 235 26.69 -5.70 11.12
CA THR A 235 25.76 -6.08 10.06
C THR A 235 24.36 -5.55 10.34
N ILE A 236 23.82 -4.77 9.38
CA ILE A 236 22.49 -4.18 9.48
C ILE A 236 21.48 -5.11 8.80
N ASN A 237 20.80 -5.95 9.57
CA ASN A 237 19.91 -7.01 9.08
C ASN A 237 18.51 -7.01 9.71
N HIS A 238 18.25 -6.15 10.70
CA HIS A 238 16.96 -6.03 11.39
C HIS A 238 16.45 -4.59 11.42
N LYS A 239 15.15 -4.44 11.64
CA LYS A 239 14.50 -3.15 11.88
C LYS A 239 13.45 -3.27 12.99
N VAL A 240 13.30 -2.22 13.77
CA VAL A 240 12.23 -2.05 14.77
C VAL A 240 11.27 -1.00 14.26
N VAL A 241 9.99 -1.32 14.16
CA VAL A 241 8.95 -0.43 13.67
C VAL A 241 7.73 -0.47 14.59
N THR A 242 6.96 0.62 14.56
CA THR A 242 5.66 0.71 15.25
C THR A 242 4.55 0.45 14.26
N VAL A 243 3.58 -0.38 14.62
CA VAL A 243 2.37 -0.67 13.85
C VAL A 243 1.14 -0.46 14.73
N THR A 244 -0.03 -0.34 14.12
CA THR A 244 -1.29 -0.28 14.88
C THR A 244 -1.50 -1.60 15.61
N ASP A 245 -1.88 -1.53 16.88
CA ASP A 245 -2.32 -2.69 17.63
C ASP A 245 -3.81 -2.90 17.37
N GLU A 246 -4.15 -4.03 16.75
CA GLU A 246 -5.55 -4.40 16.45
C GLU A 246 -6.27 -4.96 17.69
N ASN A 247 -5.58 -5.13 18.80
CA ASN A 247 -6.20 -5.60 20.05
C ASN A 247 -7.00 -4.45 20.67
N GLU A 248 -8.32 -4.55 20.67
CA GLU A 248 -9.25 -3.55 21.23
C GLU A 248 -9.02 -3.30 22.73
N ASN A 249 -8.53 -4.30 23.45
CA ASN A 249 -8.21 -4.22 24.88
C ASN A 249 -6.82 -3.62 25.17
N SER A 250 -6.05 -3.28 24.15
CA SER A 250 -4.73 -2.69 24.32
C SER A 250 -4.82 -1.25 24.79
N LYS A 251 -4.14 -0.94 25.91
CA LYS A 251 -4.00 0.45 26.41
C LYS A 251 -3.31 1.38 25.43
N THR A 252 -2.57 0.83 24.48
CA THR A 252 -1.85 1.59 23.44
C THR A 252 -2.37 1.21 22.06
N LYS A 253 -2.73 2.22 21.27
CA LYS A 253 -3.17 2.01 19.87
C LYS A 253 -2.04 1.47 18.94
N THR A 254 -0.84 1.26 19.47
CA THR A 254 0.33 0.85 18.70
C THR A 254 1.17 -0.17 19.44
N LYS A 255 1.72 -1.13 18.70
CA LYS A 255 2.70 -2.11 19.19
C LYS A 255 4.02 -2.00 18.42
N ILE A 256 5.11 -2.42 19.07
CA ILE A 256 6.43 -2.50 18.45
C ILE A 256 6.59 -3.90 17.87
N ILE A 257 7.05 -3.97 16.63
CA ILE A 257 7.43 -5.23 15.99
C ILE A 257 8.87 -5.17 15.49
N THR A 258 9.50 -6.32 15.51
CA THR A 258 10.85 -6.52 14.97
C THR A 258 10.73 -7.28 13.67
N LYS A 259 11.45 -6.84 12.64
CA LYS A 259 11.45 -7.50 11.32
C LYS A 259 12.87 -7.73 10.85
N ARG A 260 13.15 -8.93 10.35
CA ARG A 260 14.35 -9.19 9.57
C ARG A 260 14.20 -8.49 8.20
N LYS A 261 15.25 -7.84 7.72
CA LYS A 261 15.25 -7.22 6.40
C LYS A 261 15.36 -8.30 5.32
N THR A 262 14.28 -8.58 4.60
CA THR A 262 14.27 -9.67 3.61
C THR A 262 14.13 -9.21 2.16
N LYS A 263 13.75 -7.94 1.87
CA LYS A 263 13.27 -7.57 0.52
C LYS A 263 14.23 -6.81 -0.40
N ASN A 264 15.27 -6.14 0.10
CA ASN A 264 16.19 -5.40 -0.77
C ASN A 264 17.65 -5.69 -0.40
N LYS A 265 18.47 -6.14 -1.36
CA LYS A 265 19.92 -6.33 -1.20
C LYS A 265 20.63 -5.09 -0.62
N SER A 266 20.15 -3.87 -0.96
CA SER A 266 20.67 -2.61 -0.43
C SER A 266 20.41 -2.36 1.06
N SER A 267 19.50 -3.11 1.66
CA SER A 267 19.14 -2.97 3.09
C SER A 267 19.94 -3.90 4.00
N TYR A 268 20.49 -4.98 3.46
CA TYR A 268 21.41 -5.89 4.17
C TYR A 268 22.83 -5.47 3.82
N ARG A 269 23.57 -4.97 4.81
CA ARG A 269 24.93 -4.51 4.60
C ARG A 269 25.76 -4.69 5.85
N THR A 270 27.03 -5.03 5.65
CA THR A 270 28.05 -5.10 6.69
C THR A 270 28.94 -3.86 6.55
N LEU A 271 29.20 -3.21 7.66
CA LEU A 271 29.95 -1.96 7.77
C LEU A 271 31.13 -2.18 8.72
N PRO A 272 32.25 -1.45 8.57
CA PRO A 272 33.35 -1.50 9.53
C PRO A 272 32.90 -0.98 10.89
N LEU A 273 33.40 -1.57 11.96
CA LEU A 273 33.16 -1.12 13.33
C LEU A 273 34.24 -0.14 13.73
N PHE A 274 33.89 1.13 13.76
CA PHE A 274 34.79 2.21 14.19
C PHE A 274 35.05 2.13 15.69
N LYS A 275 36.23 2.55 16.12
CA LYS A 275 36.69 2.47 17.52
C LYS A 275 35.73 3.18 18.48
N GLU A 276 35.30 4.37 18.13
CA GLU A 276 34.38 5.19 18.95
C GLU A 276 33.03 4.49 19.15
N ILE A 277 32.54 3.81 18.12
CA ILE A 277 31.31 3.04 18.19
C ILE A 277 31.50 1.76 19.00
N GLU A 278 32.65 1.09 18.85
CA GLU A 278 32.99 -0.10 19.64
C GLU A 278 33.01 0.21 21.13
N GLU A 279 33.67 1.29 21.53
CA GLU A 279 33.73 1.73 22.93
C GLU A 279 32.34 1.98 23.52
N LEU A 280 31.47 2.67 22.78
CA LEU A 280 30.07 2.92 23.19
C LEU A 280 29.24 1.62 23.24
N LEU A 281 29.46 0.69 22.33
CA LEU A 281 28.79 -0.59 22.35
C LEU A 281 29.22 -1.43 23.58
N LEU A 282 30.51 -1.50 23.86
CA LEU A 282 31.04 -2.22 25.03
C LEU A 282 30.50 -1.61 26.34
N TYR A 283 30.47 -0.28 26.42
CA TYR A 283 29.85 0.41 27.57
C TYR A 283 28.36 0.06 27.69
N THR A 284 27.61 0.15 26.57
CA THR A 284 26.18 -0.18 26.54
C THR A 284 25.93 -1.63 26.99
N ARG A 285 26.77 -2.58 26.59
CA ARG A 285 26.66 -3.98 27.00
C ARG A 285 26.82 -4.14 28.51
N LYS A 286 27.85 -3.51 29.09
CA LYS A 286 28.07 -3.49 30.55
C LYS A 286 26.86 -2.90 31.28
N MET A 287 26.29 -1.81 30.79
CA MET A 287 25.11 -1.20 31.39
C MET A 287 23.86 -2.10 31.30
N GLN A 288 23.66 -2.82 30.20
CA GLN A 288 22.56 -3.77 30.08
C GLN A 288 22.73 -4.95 31.08
N GLU A 289 23.94 -5.47 31.24
CA GLU A 289 24.26 -6.51 32.21
C GLU A 289 24.02 -6.02 33.65
N TYR A 290 24.42 -4.78 33.95
CA TYR A 290 24.17 -4.12 35.24
C TYR A 290 22.66 -3.97 35.51
N TYR A 291 21.88 -3.44 34.59
CA TYR A 291 20.43 -3.32 34.76
C TYR A 291 19.75 -4.69 34.91
N MET A 292 20.19 -5.70 34.16
CA MET A 292 19.68 -7.05 34.29
C MET A 292 19.96 -7.64 35.68
N SER A 293 21.11 -7.33 36.29
CA SER A 293 21.47 -7.77 37.65
C SER A 293 20.61 -7.10 38.72
N ILE A 294 20.28 -5.81 38.56
CA ILE A 294 19.46 -5.03 39.51
C ILE A 294 18.00 -5.39 39.38
N PHE A 295 17.44 -5.34 38.16
CA PHE A 295 16.00 -5.51 37.95
C PHE A 295 15.55 -6.96 37.91
N LYS A 296 16.47 -7.93 37.78
CA LYS A 296 16.24 -9.39 37.88
C LYS A 296 15.01 -9.84 37.07
N ASP A 297 13.93 -10.22 37.75
CA ASP A 297 12.70 -10.73 37.14
C ASP A 297 11.86 -9.63 36.47
N SER A 298 12.05 -8.37 36.85
CA SER A 298 11.42 -7.23 36.21
C SER A 298 12.10 -6.84 34.90
N TYR A 299 13.30 -7.35 34.62
CA TYR A 299 14.03 -7.10 33.38
C TYR A 299 13.48 -7.97 32.24
N ASN A 300 13.12 -7.35 31.11
CA ASN A 300 12.57 -8.05 29.96
C ASN A 300 13.67 -8.77 29.15
N LYS A 301 13.90 -10.05 29.46
CA LYS A 301 14.92 -10.88 28.79
C LYS A 301 14.59 -11.24 27.33
N LYS A 302 13.35 -10.99 26.87
CA LYS A 302 12.92 -11.29 25.50
C LYS A 302 13.77 -10.59 24.43
N TYR A 303 14.23 -9.39 24.73
CA TYR A 303 14.94 -8.54 23.78
C TYR A 303 16.45 -8.44 24.06
N LYS A 304 17.00 -9.33 24.88
CA LYS A 304 18.42 -9.31 25.32
C LYS A 304 19.46 -9.25 24.21
N ASP A 305 19.10 -9.68 22.99
CA ASP A 305 19.99 -9.61 21.81
C ASP A 305 19.94 -8.24 21.10
N TYR A 306 19.09 -7.30 21.53
CA TYR A 306 19.04 -5.96 20.95
C TYR A 306 19.94 -4.98 21.71
N VAL A 307 20.58 -4.10 20.94
CA VAL A 307 21.52 -3.10 21.48
C VAL A 307 20.79 -1.91 22.12
N CYS A 308 19.75 -1.41 21.45
CA CYS A 308 19.06 -0.17 21.86
C CYS A 308 17.84 -0.45 22.77
N LEU A 309 18.08 -0.86 24.00
CA LEU A 309 17.05 -1.13 25.01
C LEU A 309 16.89 0.03 26.01
N ASP A 310 15.77 0.05 26.72
CA ASP A 310 15.63 0.84 27.95
C ASP A 310 16.24 0.09 29.16
N GLU A 311 16.19 0.72 30.33
CA GLU A 311 16.77 0.22 31.59
C GLU A 311 16.09 -1.09 32.06
N LEU A 312 14.84 -1.35 31.64
CA LEU A 312 14.07 -2.55 31.94
C LEU A 312 14.17 -3.63 30.84
N GLY A 313 15.03 -3.45 29.82
CA GLY A 313 15.23 -4.40 28.73
C GLY A 313 14.15 -4.37 27.66
N ASN A 314 13.32 -3.33 27.59
CA ASN A 314 12.34 -3.20 26.51
C ASN A 314 12.92 -2.48 25.30
N LEU A 315 12.38 -2.79 24.12
CA LEU A 315 12.74 -2.07 22.89
C LEU A 315 12.34 -0.59 23.00
N ARG A 316 13.27 0.32 22.71
CA ARG A 316 12.94 1.73 22.65
C ARG A 316 11.99 2.01 21.48
N LYS A 317 10.92 2.77 21.76
CA LYS A 317 9.92 3.14 20.74
C LYS A 317 10.55 4.11 19.73
N PRO A 318 10.34 3.91 18.42
CA PRO A 318 10.81 4.86 17.40
C PRO A 318 10.40 6.32 17.68
N ASP A 319 9.18 6.54 18.14
CA ASP A 319 8.69 7.90 18.44
C ASP A 319 9.39 8.53 19.67
N TYR A 320 9.75 7.73 20.67
CA TYR A 320 10.56 8.19 21.79
C TYR A 320 11.87 8.81 21.32
N VAL A 321 12.57 8.14 20.39
CA VAL A 321 13.84 8.65 19.85
C VAL A 321 13.65 10.01 19.20
N SER A 322 12.64 10.19 18.37
CA SER A 322 12.39 11.48 17.69
C SER A 322 12.00 12.59 18.66
N HIS A 323 11.14 12.30 19.64
CA HIS A 323 10.72 13.27 20.64
C HIS A 323 11.88 13.66 21.58
N LYS A 324 12.60 12.64 22.07
CA LYS A 324 13.74 12.88 22.97
C LYS A 324 14.86 13.63 22.27
N PHE A 325 15.17 13.31 21.02
CA PHE A 325 16.15 14.04 20.20
C PHE A 325 15.77 15.51 20.10
N LYS A 326 14.53 15.80 19.70
CA LYS A 326 14.05 17.19 19.60
C LYS A 326 14.12 17.92 20.96
N GLN A 327 13.80 17.24 22.05
CA GLN A 327 13.92 17.79 23.41
C GLN A 327 15.38 18.14 23.75
N ILE A 328 16.32 17.24 23.41
CA ILE A 328 17.76 17.48 23.67
C ILE A 328 18.23 18.71 22.90
N LEU A 329 17.89 18.84 21.60
CA LEU A 329 18.26 20.00 20.81
C LEU A 329 17.76 21.31 21.43
N ARG A 330 16.47 21.35 21.81
CA ARG A 330 15.85 22.54 22.44
C ARG A 330 16.48 22.92 23.77
N ASN A 331 16.69 21.92 24.64
CA ASN A 331 17.22 22.17 25.96
C ASN A 331 18.67 22.68 25.96
N ASN A 332 19.38 22.46 24.85
CA ASN A 332 20.77 22.87 24.69
C ASN A 332 20.97 23.95 23.62
N ASN A 333 19.87 24.61 23.20
CA ASN A 333 19.90 25.71 22.21
C ASN A 333 20.59 25.32 20.89
N LEU A 334 20.51 24.03 20.49
CA LEU A 334 21.00 23.58 19.19
C LEU A 334 19.96 23.84 18.09
N ARG A 335 20.40 24.06 16.87
CA ARG A 335 19.52 24.21 15.71
C ARG A 335 18.64 22.97 15.56
N GLU A 336 17.32 23.15 15.46
CA GLU A 336 16.39 22.02 15.37
C GLU A 336 16.43 21.37 13.99
N ILE A 337 16.91 20.13 13.91
CA ILE A 337 16.76 19.23 12.77
C ILE A 337 15.92 18.01 13.16
N ARG A 338 15.36 17.31 12.16
CA ARG A 338 14.71 16.03 12.45
C ARG A 338 15.75 14.94 12.70
N PHE A 339 15.47 13.97 13.54
CA PHE A 339 16.36 12.83 13.75
C PHE A 339 16.76 12.13 12.44
N HIS A 340 15.85 12.12 11.44
CA HIS A 340 16.15 11.51 10.14
C HIS A 340 17.17 12.31 9.32
N ASP A 341 17.22 13.60 9.51
CA ASP A 341 18.14 14.51 8.79
C ASP A 341 19.59 14.31 9.23
N LEU A 342 19.81 13.81 10.46
CA LEU A 342 21.13 13.45 10.96
C LEU A 342 21.88 12.40 10.09
N ARG A 343 21.15 11.66 9.24
CA ARG A 343 21.78 10.77 8.24
C ARG A 343 22.49 11.49 7.11
N HIS A 344 22.16 12.75 6.89
CA HIS A 344 22.70 13.59 5.81
C HIS A 344 23.83 14.49 6.31
N SER A 345 24.02 14.52 7.65
CA SER A 345 25.11 15.19 8.32
C SER A 345 26.35 14.30 8.40
#